data_c8367ebf195bd4fe9a298846223c2920
#
_entry.id   c8367ebf195bd4fe9a298846223c2920
#
_cell.length_a   1.000
_cell.length_b   1.000
_cell.length_c   1.000
_cell.angle_alpha   90.00
_cell.angle_beta   90.00
_cell.angle_gamma   90.00
#
_symmetry.space_group_name_H-M   'P 1'
#
loop_
_entity.id
_entity.type
_entity.pdbx_description
1 polymer ?
#
loop_
_entity_poly.entity_id
_entity_poly.type
_entity_poly.pdbx_seq_one_letter_code
_entity_poly.pdbx_strand_id
1 'polypeptide(L)'
;GWPEEFVKSLSWEIGECHSFYNECEFSGWPIIDLPIQKRPFIKIEENYYCFDYYSFVDNFYRAVQKAVSRKDPNYKWSDFQKEASENMVADVFSEMLPDCVVYRDNYYPKNKSLKNLNENDIIISFTNTLFIVEVKAGSFVYTPPITDFDSHIVSYKNLIEKADHQCKNTYDYLMANDNAIIYNQDGSIKAQIDMTKVDDVFMFSVTVDNINDFAARAEKLNFLNLKCNAISLSIDDLMVYRNYFDSPLQFLHFIQQRRQATQEKKLALNDELDHLGMYIKHNMYCLQLEDYPDDAQIRFHGYREALDEYFCFLYHPQLKQQKPIQQLPSLFLQILDYLEKNKIQNRVKISTYLLNFSTEAKQQLCQSVEYAATAALLSRLRFYTAAA
;
A
#
# COMPACT_ATOMS: atom_id res chain seq x y z
N GLY A 1 -1.35 -5.13 -32.52
CA GLY A 1 -1.98 -6.32 -31.91
C GLY A 1 -0.97 -7.07 -31.06
N TRP A 2 -1.41 -8.01 -30.28
CA TRP A 2 -0.55 -8.90 -29.52
C TRP A 2 0.26 -9.80 -30.45
N PRO A 3 1.52 -10.16 -30.12
CA PRO A 3 2.27 -11.14 -30.89
C PRO A 3 1.50 -12.48 -30.97
N GLU A 4 1.39 -13.06 -32.15
CA GLU A 4 0.61 -14.29 -32.35
C GLU A 4 1.10 -15.45 -31.48
N GLU A 5 2.43 -15.65 -31.38
CA GLU A 5 3.01 -16.67 -30.49
C GLU A 5 2.63 -16.48 -29.01
N PHE A 6 2.52 -15.23 -28.56
CA PHE A 6 2.09 -14.93 -27.20
C PHE A 6 0.64 -15.34 -26.99
N VAL A 7 -0.27 -14.90 -27.88
CA VAL A 7 -1.69 -15.28 -27.81
C VAL A 7 -1.86 -16.79 -27.90
N LYS A 8 -1.15 -17.45 -28.80
CA LYS A 8 -1.14 -18.91 -28.94
C LYS A 8 -0.71 -19.63 -27.66
N SER A 9 0.33 -19.11 -26.97
CA SER A 9 0.82 -19.70 -25.72
C SER A 9 -0.18 -19.61 -24.56
N LEU A 10 -1.13 -18.68 -24.65
CA LEU A 10 -2.20 -18.44 -23.68
C LEU A 10 -3.58 -18.89 -24.18
N SER A 11 -3.61 -19.77 -25.18
CA SER A 11 -4.84 -20.27 -25.79
C SER A 11 -5.08 -21.74 -25.47
N TRP A 12 -6.36 -22.09 -25.39
CA TRP A 12 -6.84 -23.45 -25.40
C TRP A 12 -7.33 -23.82 -26.81
N GLU A 13 -7.02 -25.00 -27.28
CA GLU A 13 -7.74 -25.62 -28.38
C GLU A 13 -9.06 -26.20 -27.88
N ILE A 14 -10.08 -26.24 -28.74
CA ILE A 14 -11.38 -26.84 -28.37
C ILE A 14 -11.16 -28.31 -28.00
N GLY A 15 -11.58 -28.69 -26.80
CA GLY A 15 -11.43 -30.03 -26.28
C GLY A 15 -10.10 -30.32 -25.57
N GLU A 16 -9.17 -29.37 -25.51
CA GLU A 16 -7.87 -29.61 -24.87
C GLU A 16 -7.94 -29.75 -23.34
N CYS A 17 -8.86 -29.06 -22.64
CA CYS A 17 -8.91 -29.07 -21.19
C CYS A 17 -9.83 -30.16 -20.60
N HIS A 18 -9.77 -31.38 -21.12
CA HIS A 18 -10.55 -32.52 -20.60
C HIS A 18 -10.29 -32.81 -19.12
N SER A 19 -9.08 -32.54 -18.63
CA SER A 19 -8.72 -32.75 -17.22
C SER A 19 -9.57 -31.92 -16.23
N PHE A 20 -10.16 -30.81 -16.68
CA PHE A 20 -11.09 -30.02 -15.87
C PHE A 20 -12.36 -30.81 -15.49
N TYR A 21 -12.73 -31.79 -16.32
CA TYR A 21 -13.90 -32.63 -16.12
C TYR A 21 -13.54 -34.04 -15.61
N ASN A 22 -12.26 -34.28 -15.26
CA ASN A 22 -11.87 -35.56 -14.71
C ASN A 22 -12.59 -35.83 -13.39
N GLU A 23 -12.94 -37.09 -13.12
CA GLU A 23 -13.63 -37.49 -11.90
C GLU A 23 -12.78 -37.13 -10.65
N CYS A 24 -13.25 -36.18 -9.89
CA CYS A 24 -12.74 -35.76 -8.59
C CYS A 24 -13.85 -35.03 -7.82
N GLU A 25 -13.63 -34.73 -6.54
CA GLU A 25 -14.62 -34.07 -5.69
C GLU A 25 -15.11 -32.73 -6.26
N PHE A 26 -14.26 -32.01 -7.02
CA PHE A 26 -14.54 -30.68 -7.54
C PHE A 26 -14.59 -30.63 -9.07
N SER A 27 -14.84 -31.75 -9.71
CA SER A 27 -14.85 -31.88 -11.18
C SER A 27 -15.86 -30.90 -11.83
N GLY A 28 -15.36 -30.12 -12.78
CA GLY A 28 -16.20 -29.16 -13.54
C GLY A 28 -16.70 -27.95 -12.73
N TRP A 29 -16.19 -27.69 -11.54
CA TRP A 29 -16.58 -26.53 -10.73
C TRP A 29 -15.77 -25.28 -11.10
N PRO A 30 -16.33 -24.33 -11.88
CA PRO A 30 -15.58 -23.16 -12.36
C PRO A 30 -15.12 -22.23 -11.23
N ILE A 31 -15.82 -22.22 -10.09
CA ILE A 31 -15.46 -21.43 -8.90
C ILE A 31 -14.16 -21.93 -8.23
N ILE A 32 -13.82 -23.20 -8.46
CA ILE A 32 -12.65 -23.84 -7.84
C ILE A 32 -11.42 -23.73 -8.75
N ASP A 33 -11.59 -24.05 -10.02
CA ASP A 33 -10.49 -24.03 -10.99
C ASP A 33 -11.04 -23.80 -12.39
N LEU A 34 -10.99 -22.57 -12.86
CA LEU A 34 -11.47 -22.22 -14.19
C LEU A 34 -10.28 -22.17 -15.18
N PRO A 35 -10.23 -23.08 -16.18
CA PRO A 35 -9.13 -23.14 -17.15
C PRO A 35 -8.84 -21.83 -17.86
N ILE A 36 -9.87 -21.02 -18.12
CA ILE A 36 -9.77 -19.73 -18.79
C ILE A 36 -8.97 -18.70 -18.00
N GLN A 37 -8.89 -18.83 -16.66
CA GLN A 37 -8.03 -17.97 -15.84
C GLN A 37 -6.55 -18.27 -16.04
N LYS A 38 -6.21 -19.49 -16.44
CA LYS A 38 -4.81 -19.91 -16.70
C LYS A 38 -4.37 -19.57 -18.12
N ARG A 39 -5.27 -19.77 -19.09
CA ARG A 39 -5.07 -19.42 -20.50
C ARG A 39 -6.36 -18.75 -21.01
N PRO A 40 -6.43 -17.41 -21.08
CA PRO A 40 -7.67 -16.66 -21.28
C PRO A 40 -8.22 -16.68 -22.71
N PHE A 41 -7.46 -17.21 -23.67
CA PHE A 41 -7.89 -17.29 -25.04
C PHE A 41 -8.37 -18.70 -25.39
N ILE A 42 -9.36 -18.75 -26.27
CA ILE A 42 -9.84 -19.99 -26.92
C ILE A 42 -9.62 -19.81 -28.41
N LYS A 43 -8.93 -20.74 -29.03
CA LYS A 43 -8.76 -20.78 -30.46
C LYS A 43 -9.98 -21.44 -31.11
N ILE A 44 -10.61 -20.72 -32.02
CA ILE A 44 -11.74 -21.21 -32.84
C ILE A 44 -11.38 -20.94 -34.28
N GLU A 45 -11.18 -22.01 -35.05
CA GLU A 45 -10.65 -21.95 -36.41
C GLU A 45 -9.30 -21.19 -36.42
N GLU A 46 -9.19 -20.09 -37.16
CA GLU A 46 -7.98 -19.27 -37.29
C GLU A 46 -7.96 -18.06 -36.35
N ASN A 47 -8.96 -17.93 -35.44
CA ASN A 47 -9.11 -16.78 -34.61
C ASN A 47 -8.98 -17.14 -33.12
N TYR A 48 -8.52 -16.17 -32.32
CA TYR A 48 -8.39 -16.27 -30.88
C TYR A 48 -9.40 -15.35 -30.20
N TYR A 49 -10.17 -15.89 -29.28
CA TYR A 49 -11.23 -15.19 -28.56
C TYR A 49 -10.92 -15.15 -27.06
N CYS A 50 -10.99 -13.97 -26.45
CA CYS A 50 -10.92 -13.80 -25.00
C CYS A 50 -12.33 -13.59 -24.47
N PHE A 51 -12.86 -14.56 -23.72
CA PHE A 51 -14.21 -14.48 -23.14
C PHE A 51 -14.21 -13.88 -21.75
N ASP A 52 -13.10 -13.90 -21.05
CA ASP A 52 -12.93 -13.28 -19.74
C ASP A 52 -11.76 -12.30 -19.78
N TYR A 53 -12.05 -11.10 -20.26
CA TYR A 53 -11.04 -10.04 -20.37
C TYR A 53 -10.54 -9.54 -19.00
N TYR A 54 -11.40 -9.51 -18.00
CA TYR A 54 -11.01 -9.04 -16.66
C TYR A 54 -10.02 -9.98 -16.01
N SER A 55 -10.29 -11.27 -15.97
CA SER A 55 -9.33 -12.27 -15.49
C SER A 55 -8.01 -12.25 -16.28
N PHE A 56 -8.06 -11.94 -17.59
CA PHE A 56 -6.85 -11.80 -18.39
C PHE A 56 -6.02 -10.58 -17.94
N VAL A 57 -6.64 -9.43 -17.71
CA VAL A 57 -5.95 -8.21 -17.28
C VAL A 57 -5.35 -8.42 -15.89
N ASP A 58 -6.11 -8.97 -14.95
CA ASP A 58 -5.65 -9.23 -13.58
C ASP A 58 -4.45 -10.18 -13.53
N ASN A 59 -4.42 -11.18 -14.42
CA ASN A 59 -3.35 -12.16 -14.48
C ASN A 59 -2.29 -11.87 -15.55
N PHE A 60 -2.38 -10.73 -16.25
CA PHE A 60 -1.56 -10.42 -17.43
C PHE A 60 -0.06 -10.50 -17.14
N TYR A 61 0.38 -9.91 -16.05
CA TYR A 61 1.78 -9.92 -15.65
C TYR A 61 2.32 -11.35 -15.49
N ARG A 62 1.59 -12.23 -14.81
CA ARG A 62 1.98 -13.64 -14.62
C ARG A 62 1.87 -14.45 -15.91
N ALA A 63 0.95 -14.10 -16.78
CA ALA A 63 0.84 -14.71 -18.11
C ALA A 63 2.09 -14.40 -18.96
N VAL A 64 2.54 -13.14 -18.96
CA VAL A 64 3.78 -12.72 -19.64
C VAL A 64 4.99 -13.43 -19.03
N GLN A 65 5.12 -13.45 -17.71
CA GLN A 65 6.19 -14.16 -17.02
C GLN A 65 6.29 -15.62 -17.47
N LYS A 66 5.17 -16.35 -17.47
CA LYS A 66 5.12 -17.76 -17.89
C LYS A 66 5.47 -17.93 -19.38
N ALA A 67 5.01 -17.03 -20.24
CA ALA A 67 5.31 -17.08 -21.68
C ALA A 67 6.80 -16.86 -21.93
N VAL A 68 7.42 -15.86 -21.30
CA VAL A 68 8.86 -15.57 -21.43
C VAL A 68 9.70 -16.73 -20.89
N SER A 69 9.38 -17.23 -19.68
CA SER A 69 10.13 -18.35 -19.06
C SER A 69 10.05 -19.65 -19.87
N ARG A 70 8.94 -19.88 -20.60
CA ARG A 70 8.83 -21.03 -21.52
C ARG A 70 9.69 -20.85 -22.77
N LYS A 71 9.75 -19.64 -23.31
CA LYS A 71 10.49 -19.31 -24.52
C LYS A 71 12.00 -19.27 -24.27
N ASP A 72 12.41 -18.72 -23.13
CA ASP A 72 13.82 -18.66 -22.71
C ASP A 72 13.95 -19.09 -21.23
N PRO A 73 14.20 -20.38 -20.97
CA PRO A 73 14.39 -20.88 -19.60
C PRO A 73 15.59 -20.28 -18.85
N ASN A 74 16.53 -19.65 -19.57
CA ASN A 74 17.69 -18.99 -18.97
C ASN A 74 17.45 -17.51 -18.65
N TYR A 75 16.32 -16.96 -19.05
CA TYR A 75 15.96 -15.57 -18.74
C TYR A 75 15.80 -15.39 -17.25
N LYS A 76 16.57 -14.48 -16.67
CA LYS A 76 16.59 -14.22 -15.24
C LYS A 76 15.43 -13.32 -14.81
N TRP A 77 14.20 -13.83 -15.02
CA TRP A 77 12.99 -13.07 -14.68
C TRP A 77 12.99 -12.56 -13.23
N SER A 78 13.37 -13.42 -12.27
CA SER A 78 13.38 -13.07 -10.84
C SER A 78 14.25 -11.87 -10.52
N ASP A 79 15.42 -11.74 -11.15
CA ASP A 79 16.35 -10.65 -10.87
C ASP A 79 15.80 -9.33 -11.41
N PHE A 80 15.32 -9.33 -12.67
CA PHE A 80 14.68 -8.14 -13.25
C PHE A 80 13.38 -7.75 -12.53
N GLN A 81 12.59 -8.74 -12.12
CA GLN A 81 11.37 -8.50 -11.37
C GLN A 81 11.64 -7.86 -10.02
N LYS A 82 12.64 -8.38 -9.27
CA LYS A 82 13.06 -7.81 -7.99
C LYS A 82 13.42 -6.33 -8.18
N GLU A 83 14.38 -6.04 -9.06
CA GLU A 83 14.84 -4.68 -9.32
C GLU A 83 13.70 -3.75 -9.78
N ALA A 84 12.86 -4.20 -10.72
CA ALA A 84 11.76 -3.39 -11.26
C ALA A 84 10.71 -3.08 -10.19
N SER A 85 10.33 -4.06 -9.35
CA SER A 85 9.33 -3.85 -8.30
C SER A 85 9.84 -2.94 -7.18
N GLU A 86 11.08 -3.10 -6.75
CA GLU A 86 11.69 -2.22 -5.75
C GLU A 86 11.84 -0.79 -6.27
N ASN A 87 12.25 -0.60 -7.53
CA ASN A 87 12.29 0.72 -8.16
C ASN A 87 10.91 1.36 -8.22
N MET A 88 9.90 0.62 -8.65
CA MET A 88 8.52 1.10 -8.75
C MET A 88 7.97 1.54 -7.38
N VAL A 89 8.18 0.76 -6.34
CA VAL A 89 7.78 1.11 -4.98
C VAL A 89 8.49 2.37 -4.49
N ALA A 90 9.80 2.46 -4.72
CA ALA A 90 10.59 3.64 -4.35
C ALA A 90 10.12 4.91 -5.07
N ASP A 91 9.81 4.81 -6.36
CA ASP A 91 9.31 5.92 -7.17
C ASP A 91 7.93 6.39 -6.68
N VAL A 92 7.02 5.45 -6.39
CA VAL A 92 5.68 5.77 -5.87
C VAL A 92 5.78 6.52 -4.53
N PHE A 93 6.61 6.08 -3.60
CA PHE A 93 6.83 6.82 -2.35
C PHE A 93 7.47 8.18 -2.58
N SER A 94 8.40 8.30 -3.52
CA SER A 94 9.04 9.59 -3.86
C SER A 94 8.05 10.60 -4.43
N GLU A 95 7.07 10.13 -5.21
CA GLU A 95 5.99 10.97 -5.72
C GLU A 95 5.02 11.43 -4.61
N MET A 96 4.70 10.54 -3.66
CA MET A 96 3.81 10.88 -2.53
C MET A 96 4.48 11.74 -1.46
N LEU A 97 5.81 11.65 -1.32
CA LEU A 97 6.60 12.32 -0.30
C LEU A 97 7.69 13.21 -0.93
N PRO A 98 7.32 14.37 -1.49
CA PRO A 98 8.30 15.27 -2.12
C PRO A 98 9.44 15.65 -1.17
N ASP A 99 10.66 15.69 -1.69
CA ASP A 99 11.90 15.94 -0.92
C ASP A 99 12.29 14.82 0.07
N CYS A 100 11.72 13.64 -0.02
CA CYS A 100 12.23 12.51 0.76
C CYS A 100 13.60 12.04 0.24
N VAL A 101 14.34 11.38 1.11
CA VAL A 101 15.58 10.68 0.74
C VAL A 101 15.28 9.19 0.72
N VAL A 102 15.55 8.53 -0.41
CA VAL A 102 15.31 7.09 -0.59
C VAL A 102 16.63 6.35 -0.64
N TYR A 103 16.78 5.35 0.21
CA TYR A 103 17.89 4.42 0.22
C TYR A 103 17.38 3.04 -0.20
N ARG A 104 17.94 2.46 -1.26
CA ARG A 104 17.60 1.12 -1.77
C ARG A 104 18.75 0.17 -1.55
N ASP A 105 18.50 -1.15 -1.47
CA ASP A 105 19.51 -2.18 -1.25
C ASP A 105 20.37 -1.86 -0.04
N ASN A 106 19.75 -1.75 1.12
CA ASN A 106 20.40 -1.33 2.35
C ASN A 106 20.92 -2.55 3.10
N TYR A 107 22.20 -2.49 3.47
CA TYR A 107 22.84 -3.55 4.24
C TYR A 107 23.21 -3.03 5.61
N TYR A 108 23.12 -3.88 6.63
CA TYR A 108 23.49 -3.56 8.00
C TYR A 108 24.02 -4.80 8.73
N PRO A 109 24.91 -4.63 9.75
CA PRO A 109 25.57 -5.73 10.42
C PRO A 109 24.61 -6.67 11.14
N LYS A 110 24.71 -7.97 10.86
CA LYS A 110 24.12 -9.01 11.69
C LYS A 110 25.02 -9.27 12.89
N ASN A 111 24.45 -9.20 14.10
CA ASN A 111 25.22 -9.45 15.34
C ASN A 111 26.50 -8.59 15.45
N LYS A 112 26.44 -7.31 15.05
CA LYS A 112 27.57 -6.35 15.08
C LYS A 112 28.75 -6.76 14.19
N SER A 113 28.57 -7.66 13.23
CA SER A 113 29.65 -8.14 12.35
C SER A 113 29.37 -7.74 10.90
N LEU A 114 30.32 -7.04 10.28
CA LEU A 114 30.28 -6.70 8.84
C LEU A 114 30.53 -7.90 7.92
N LYS A 115 30.93 -9.07 8.47
CA LYS A 115 31.10 -10.29 7.67
C LYS A 115 29.77 -10.92 7.28
N ASN A 116 28.71 -10.66 8.07
CA ASN A 116 27.37 -11.13 7.82
C ASN A 116 26.45 -9.91 7.86
N LEU A 117 25.88 -9.57 6.73
CA LEU A 117 24.95 -8.45 6.59
C LEU A 117 23.51 -8.95 6.50
N ASN A 118 22.61 -8.24 7.13
CA ASN A 118 21.19 -8.27 6.81
C ASN A 118 20.95 -7.30 5.65
N GLU A 119 19.88 -7.54 4.89
CA GLU A 119 19.42 -6.70 3.79
C GLU A 119 18.07 -6.11 4.15
N ASN A 120 17.82 -4.90 3.69
CA ASN A 120 16.51 -4.27 3.62
C ASN A 120 16.36 -3.63 2.24
N ASP A 121 15.19 -3.81 1.63
CA ASP A 121 14.97 -3.38 0.27
C ASP A 121 14.96 -1.83 0.17
N ILE A 122 14.14 -1.13 0.98
CA ILE A 122 14.01 0.33 0.87
C ILE A 122 13.86 0.98 2.25
N ILE A 123 14.65 2.04 2.51
CA ILE A 123 14.43 2.98 3.63
C ILE A 123 14.13 4.35 3.03
N ILE A 124 13.07 5.01 3.51
CA ILE A 124 12.71 6.36 3.07
C ILE A 124 12.71 7.29 4.28
N SER A 125 13.40 8.42 4.16
CA SER A 125 13.43 9.47 5.16
C SER A 125 12.67 10.69 4.66
N PHE A 126 11.59 11.06 5.36
CA PHE A 126 10.81 12.24 5.07
C PHE A 126 10.64 13.07 6.33
N THR A 127 11.27 14.24 6.39
CA THR A 127 11.33 15.08 7.58
C THR A 127 11.90 14.32 8.80
N ASN A 128 11.08 14.08 9.82
CA ASN A 128 11.38 13.33 11.04
C ASN A 128 10.68 11.96 11.08
N THR A 129 10.29 11.44 9.91
CA THR A 129 9.60 10.16 9.75
C THR A 129 10.42 9.23 8.87
N LEU A 130 10.55 7.96 9.27
CA LEU A 130 11.14 6.91 8.44
C LEU A 130 10.10 5.90 7.98
N PHE A 131 10.33 5.35 6.80
CA PHE A 131 9.62 4.19 6.28
C PHE A 131 10.61 3.08 6.03
N ILE A 132 10.33 1.90 6.55
CA ILE A 132 11.05 0.65 6.29
C ILE A 132 10.13 -0.18 5.41
N VAL A 133 10.57 -0.46 4.19
CA VAL A 133 9.74 -1.17 3.20
C VAL A 133 10.47 -2.42 2.74
N GLU A 134 9.75 -3.53 2.74
CA GLU A 134 10.16 -4.81 2.16
C GLU A 134 9.25 -5.13 0.98
N VAL A 135 9.84 -5.44 -0.17
CA VAL A 135 9.12 -5.75 -1.41
C VAL A 135 9.19 -7.24 -1.70
N LYS A 136 8.07 -7.87 -1.92
CA LYS A 136 7.99 -9.30 -2.21
C LYS A 136 7.42 -9.54 -3.61
N ALA A 137 8.31 -9.85 -4.53
CA ALA A 137 7.98 -10.09 -5.93
C ALA A 137 7.61 -11.55 -6.25
N GLY A 138 7.65 -12.45 -5.25
CA GLY A 138 7.26 -13.85 -5.42
C GLY A 138 5.81 -14.01 -5.87
N SER A 139 5.54 -15.10 -6.61
CA SER A 139 4.18 -15.43 -7.01
C SER A 139 3.39 -16.02 -5.87
N PHE A 140 2.13 -15.62 -5.75
CA PHE A 140 1.16 -16.35 -4.96
C PHE A 140 0.80 -17.68 -5.62
N VAL A 141 0.36 -18.66 -4.82
CA VAL A 141 -0.08 -19.97 -5.32
C VAL A 141 -1.42 -19.83 -6.04
N TYR A 142 -1.51 -20.41 -7.25
CA TYR A 142 -2.71 -20.38 -8.09
C TYR A 142 -3.55 -21.66 -8.01
N THR A 143 -3.15 -22.63 -7.16
CA THR A 143 -4.01 -23.79 -6.89
C THR A 143 -5.20 -23.37 -6.03
N PRO A 144 -6.38 -23.98 -6.21
CA PRO A 144 -7.52 -23.65 -5.37
C PRO A 144 -7.23 -23.89 -3.90
N PRO A 145 -7.55 -22.95 -2.97
CA PRO A 145 -7.29 -23.12 -1.53
C PRO A 145 -7.93 -24.38 -0.95
N ILE A 146 -9.09 -24.79 -1.48
CA ILE A 146 -9.81 -25.98 -1.00
C ILE A 146 -9.06 -27.29 -1.29
N THR A 147 -8.18 -27.29 -2.30
CA THR A 147 -7.41 -28.49 -2.70
C THR A 147 -5.96 -28.45 -2.18
N ASP A 148 -5.43 -27.28 -1.83
CA ASP A 148 -4.03 -27.10 -1.44
C ASP A 148 -3.85 -25.89 -0.50
N PHE A 149 -4.52 -25.94 0.65
CA PHE A 149 -4.48 -24.85 1.63
C PHE A 149 -3.09 -24.66 2.24
N ASP A 150 -2.33 -25.74 2.41
CA ASP A 150 -0.98 -25.67 2.97
C ASP A 150 -0.03 -24.84 2.09
N SER A 151 -0.09 -24.99 0.78
CA SER A 151 0.69 -24.16 -0.16
C SER A 151 0.29 -22.68 -0.11
N HIS A 152 -0.99 -22.39 0.15
CA HIS A 152 -1.45 -21.02 0.38
C HIS A 152 -0.85 -20.45 1.67
N ILE A 153 -0.85 -21.20 2.78
CA ILE A 153 -0.20 -20.79 4.04
C ILE A 153 1.28 -20.52 3.82
N VAL A 154 1.99 -21.37 3.08
CA VAL A 154 3.41 -21.18 2.75
C VAL A 154 3.61 -19.89 1.94
N SER A 155 2.72 -19.60 0.98
CA SER A 155 2.78 -18.35 0.19
C SER A 155 2.60 -17.12 1.08
N TYR A 156 1.59 -17.10 1.97
CA TYR A 156 1.39 -15.98 2.91
C TYR A 156 2.60 -15.79 3.84
N LYS A 157 3.19 -16.87 4.36
CA LYS A 157 4.41 -16.78 5.18
C LYS A 157 5.58 -16.19 4.39
N ASN A 158 5.76 -16.59 3.14
CA ASN A 158 6.85 -16.08 2.31
C ASN A 158 6.65 -14.60 1.90
N LEU A 159 5.42 -14.19 1.64
CA LEU A 159 5.11 -12.86 1.12
C LEU A 159 4.87 -11.84 2.25
N ILE A 160 4.27 -12.24 3.36
CA ILE A 160 3.89 -11.32 4.44
C ILE A 160 4.78 -11.52 5.68
N GLU A 161 4.79 -12.73 6.27
CA GLU A 161 5.49 -12.97 7.55
C GLU A 161 6.99 -12.72 7.43
N LYS A 162 7.61 -13.18 6.33
CA LYS A 162 9.05 -12.94 6.10
C LYS A 162 9.37 -11.46 5.96
N ALA A 163 8.54 -10.69 5.26
CA ALA A 163 8.71 -9.25 5.11
C ALA A 163 8.56 -8.53 6.46
N ASP A 164 7.54 -8.88 7.25
CA ASP A 164 7.35 -8.34 8.61
C ASP A 164 8.58 -8.57 9.51
N HIS A 165 9.15 -9.79 9.46
CA HIS A 165 10.36 -10.10 10.22
C HIS A 165 11.58 -9.31 9.73
N GLN A 166 11.72 -9.07 8.43
CA GLN A 166 12.78 -8.25 7.88
C GLN A 166 12.63 -6.79 8.29
N CYS A 167 11.41 -6.24 8.21
CA CYS A 167 11.09 -4.89 8.72
C CYS A 167 11.47 -4.76 10.19
N LYS A 168 11.09 -5.74 11.02
CA LYS A 168 11.42 -5.73 12.46
C LYS A 168 12.93 -5.75 12.71
N ASN A 169 13.67 -6.58 11.99
CA ASN A 169 15.13 -6.63 12.13
C ASN A 169 15.78 -5.28 11.77
N THR A 170 15.33 -4.65 10.69
CA THR A 170 15.81 -3.33 10.27
C THR A 170 15.47 -2.27 11.31
N TYR A 171 14.24 -2.27 11.81
CA TYR A 171 13.78 -1.38 12.86
C TYR A 171 14.64 -1.51 14.12
N ASP A 172 14.88 -2.74 14.59
CA ASP A 172 15.67 -2.99 15.79
C ASP A 172 17.12 -2.52 15.63
N TYR A 173 17.70 -2.70 14.45
CA TYR A 173 19.03 -2.19 14.15
C TYR A 173 19.08 -0.66 14.19
N LEU A 174 18.13 0.01 13.54
CA LEU A 174 18.06 1.48 13.51
C LEU A 174 17.87 2.04 14.91
N MET A 175 16.92 1.52 15.67
CA MET A 175 16.61 2.00 17.03
C MET A 175 17.70 1.73 18.06
N ALA A 176 18.57 0.77 17.82
CA ALA A 176 19.71 0.47 18.70
C ALA A 176 20.91 1.43 18.49
N ASN A 177 20.86 2.33 17.51
CA ASN A 177 21.98 3.17 17.12
C ASN A 177 21.51 4.62 16.90
N ASP A 178 21.92 5.58 17.73
CA ASP A 178 21.58 7.00 17.56
C ASP A 178 22.00 7.54 16.19
N ASN A 179 23.10 7.02 15.65
CA ASN A 179 23.63 7.30 14.32
C ASN A 179 23.77 5.97 13.56
N ALA A 180 22.67 5.49 13.01
CA ALA A 180 22.65 4.20 12.31
C ALA A 180 23.34 4.30 10.95
N ILE A 181 24.33 3.43 10.73
CA ILE A 181 25.08 3.37 9.47
C ILE A 181 24.50 2.28 8.58
N ILE A 182 24.08 2.64 7.38
CA ILE A 182 23.71 1.68 6.34
C ILE A 182 24.85 1.55 5.32
N TYR A 183 24.99 0.36 4.78
CA TYR A 183 26.11 -0.04 3.94
C TYR A 183 25.63 -0.45 2.55
N ASN A 184 26.55 -0.44 1.59
CA ASN A 184 26.40 -1.14 0.32
C ASN A 184 26.71 -2.64 0.52
N GLN A 185 26.39 -3.45 -0.47
CA GLN A 185 26.65 -4.91 -0.44
C GLN A 185 28.12 -5.27 -0.26
N ASP A 186 29.03 -4.42 -0.73
CA ASP A 186 30.50 -4.58 -0.58
C ASP A 186 31.01 -4.18 0.81
N GLY A 187 30.14 -3.73 1.72
CA GLY A 187 30.49 -3.26 3.06
C GLY A 187 30.98 -1.82 3.13
N SER A 188 31.00 -1.08 2.04
CA SER A 188 31.25 0.36 2.06
C SER A 188 30.08 1.12 2.67
N ILE A 189 30.34 2.25 3.34
CA ILE A 189 29.30 3.08 3.94
C ILE A 189 28.46 3.72 2.84
N LYS A 190 27.15 3.50 2.87
CA LYS A 190 26.17 4.14 1.98
C LYS A 190 25.65 5.45 2.56
N ALA A 191 25.18 5.42 3.79
CA ALA A 191 24.64 6.58 4.48
C ALA A 191 24.68 6.41 6.00
N GLN A 192 24.46 7.52 6.70
CA GLN A 192 24.25 7.57 8.15
C GLN A 192 22.91 8.23 8.43
N ILE A 193 22.08 7.60 9.23
CA ILE A 193 20.76 8.08 9.63
C ILE A 193 20.84 8.51 11.09
N ASP A 194 20.57 9.80 11.34
CA ASP A 194 20.49 10.36 12.70
C ASP A 194 19.12 10.01 13.31
N MET A 195 19.08 8.93 14.07
CA MET A 195 17.85 8.42 14.71
C MET A 195 17.35 9.33 15.82
N THR A 196 18.18 10.25 16.34
CA THR A 196 17.74 11.23 17.36
C THR A 196 16.77 12.27 16.80
N LYS A 197 16.69 12.40 15.47
CA LYS A 197 15.79 13.30 14.76
C LYS A 197 14.54 12.57 14.22
N VAL A 198 14.46 11.26 14.41
CA VAL A 198 13.32 10.46 13.94
C VAL A 198 12.26 10.39 15.04
N ASP A 199 11.08 10.87 14.74
CA ASP A 199 9.95 10.85 15.67
C ASP A 199 9.06 9.62 15.47
N ASP A 200 8.98 9.10 14.25
CA ASP A 200 8.10 7.99 13.91
C ASP A 200 8.69 7.09 12.81
N VAL A 201 8.36 5.80 12.87
CA VAL A 201 8.81 4.80 11.89
C VAL A 201 7.60 3.97 11.45
N PHE A 202 7.37 3.91 10.15
CA PHE A 202 6.36 3.06 9.53
C PHE A 202 7.01 1.87 8.83
N MET A 203 6.37 0.72 8.90
CA MET A 203 6.86 -0.52 8.32
C MET A 203 5.85 -1.07 7.32
N PHE A 204 6.34 -1.46 6.13
CA PHE A 204 5.52 -1.92 5.02
C PHE A 204 6.03 -3.25 4.46
N SER A 205 5.09 -4.15 4.18
CA SER A 205 5.27 -5.32 3.33
C SER A 205 4.51 -5.10 2.03
N VAL A 206 5.22 -4.86 0.93
CA VAL A 206 4.60 -4.58 -0.37
C VAL A 206 4.76 -5.78 -1.29
N THR A 207 3.64 -6.29 -1.82
CA THR A 207 3.63 -7.44 -2.72
C THR A 207 3.33 -7.04 -4.16
N VAL A 208 3.94 -7.75 -5.12
CA VAL A 208 3.62 -7.57 -6.55
C VAL A 208 2.26 -8.17 -6.86
N ASP A 209 1.96 -9.37 -6.34
CA ASP A 209 0.65 -9.97 -6.49
C ASP A 209 -0.34 -9.33 -5.51
N ASN A 210 -1.56 -9.10 -5.98
CA ASN A 210 -2.65 -8.66 -5.13
C ASN A 210 -3.18 -9.84 -4.31
N ILE A 211 -2.97 -9.79 -2.98
CA ILE A 211 -3.44 -10.79 -2.01
C ILE A 211 -4.34 -10.10 -0.96
N ASN A 212 -5.13 -9.15 -1.40
CA ASN A 212 -5.80 -8.13 -0.59
C ASN A 212 -6.66 -8.68 0.54
N ASP A 213 -7.47 -9.71 0.29
CA ASP A 213 -8.35 -10.33 1.32
C ASP A 213 -7.62 -10.78 2.60
N PHE A 214 -6.33 -11.05 2.50
CA PHE A 214 -5.51 -11.50 3.62
C PHE A 214 -4.46 -10.45 4.02
N ALA A 215 -3.92 -9.69 3.09
CA ALA A 215 -2.94 -8.65 3.38
C ALA A 215 -3.52 -7.55 4.27
N ALA A 216 -4.71 -7.05 3.94
CA ALA A 216 -5.39 -5.97 4.67
C ALA A 216 -5.67 -6.28 6.16
N ARG A 217 -5.65 -7.57 6.53
CA ARG A 217 -5.86 -8.07 7.91
C ARG A 217 -4.83 -9.11 8.34
N ALA A 218 -3.62 -9.04 7.81
CA ALA A 218 -2.57 -10.05 8.06
C ALA A 218 -2.35 -10.34 9.55
N GLU A 219 -2.44 -9.32 10.40
CA GLU A 219 -2.29 -9.42 11.85
C GLU A 219 -3.42 -10.20 12.55
N LYS A 220 -4.52 -10.51 11.86
CA LYS A 220 -5.64 -11.34 12.39
C LYS A 220 -5.52 -12.82 11.99
N LEU A 221 -4.57 -13.16 11.12
CA LEU A 221 -4.42 -14.52 10.61
C LEU A 221 -3.59 -15.35 11.59
N ASN A 222 -4.22 -16.31 12.24
CA ASN A 222 -3.63 -17.12 13.29
C ASN A 222 -2.49 -18.05 12.84
N PHE A 223 -2.34 -18.28 11.54
CA PHE A 223 -1.24 -19.06 10.95
C PHE A 223 0.00 -18.20 10.62
N LEU A 224 -0.07 -16.86 10.75
CA LEU A 224 1.06 -15.95 10.64
C LEU A 224 1.61 -15.57 12.02
N ASN A 225 2.92 -15.49 12.13
CA ASN A 225 3.63 -15.07 13.36
C ASN A 225 4.33 -13.73 13.10
N LEU A 226 3.56 -12.65 13.04
CA LEU A 226 4.09 -11.30 12.81
C LEU A 226 4.82 -10.77 14.04
N LYS A 227 5.84 -9.94 13.84
CA LYS A 227 6.69 -9.34 14.89
C LYS A 227 6.44 -7.85 15.10
N CYS A 228 6.04 -7.15 14.08
CA CYS A 228 5.82 -5.69 14.12
C CYS A 228 4.50 -5.26 13.49
N ASN A 229 3.72 -6.20 12.95
CA ASN A 229 2.49 -5.90 12.23
C ASN A 229 2.71 -4.85 11.14
N ALA A 230 3.71 -5.06 10.27
CA ALA A 230 3.94 -4.21 9.12
C ALA A 230 2.67 -4.08 8.27
N ILE A 231 2.39 -2.90 7.76
CA ILE A 231 1.26 -2.67 6.88
C ILE A 231 1.50 -3.48 5.59
N SER A 232 0.66 -4.49 5.35
CA SER A 232 0.77 -5.36 4.18
C SER A 232 -0.21 -4.90 3.12
N LEU A 233 0.29 -4.64 1.90
CA LEU A 233 -0.51 -4.17 0.78
C LEU A 233 0.15 -4.55 -0.55
N SER A 234 -0.58 -4.44 -1.65
CA SER A 234 -0.03 -4.63 -2.99
C SER A 234 0.56 -3.35 -3.57
N ILE A 235 1.37 -3.47 -4.63
CA ILE A 235 1.82 -2.31 -5.42
C ILE A 235 0.61 -1.56 -5.98
N ASP A 236 -0.45 -2.27 -6.38
CA ASP A 236 -1.68 -1.66 -6.93
C ASP A 236 -2.36 -0.77 -5.88
N ASP A 237 -2.49 -1.23 -4.63
CA ASP A 237 -3.02 -0.41 -3.53
C ASP A 237 -2.15 0.83 -3.27
N LEU A 238 -0.82 0.65 -3.30
CA LEU A 238 0.11 1.77 -3.13
C LEU A 238 -0.02 2.81 -4.27
N MET A 239 -0.27 2.35 -5.51
CA MET A 239 -0.56 3.23 -6.64
C MET A 239 -1.89 3.98 -6.48
N VAL A 240 -2.91 3.34 -5.89
CA VAL A 240 -4.15 4.03 -5.52
C VAL A 240 -3.88 5.13 -4.52
N TYR A 241 -3.06 4.89 -3.49
CA TYR A 241 -2.67 5.93 -2.54
C TYR A 241 -1.99 7.11 -3.21
N ARG A 242 -1.02 6.85 -4.10
CA ARG A 242 -0.36 7.91 -4.89
C ARG A 242 -1.36 8.75 -5.69
N ASN A 243 -2.33 8.10 -6.32
CA ASN A 243 -3.32 8.79 -7.15
C ASN A 243 -4.41 9.49 -6.32
N TYR A 244 -4.58 9.07 -5.05
CA TYR A 244 -5.58 9.65 -4.15
C TYR A 244 -5.05 10.82 -3.35
N PHE A 245 -3.86 10.72 -2.75
CA PHE A 245 -3.33 11.74 -1.85
C PHE A 245 -2.59 12.84 -2.60
N ASP A 246 -3.16 14.06 -2.57
CA ASP A 246 -2.51 15.26 -3.13
C ASP A 246 -1.57 15.92 -2.09
N SER A 247 -1.69 15.56 -0.80
CA SER A 247 -0.88 16.10 0.31
C SER A 247 -0.13 15.00 1.05
N PRO A 248 1.20 15.09 1.17
CA PRO A 248 2.00 14.16 1.97
C PRO A 248 1.59 14.17 3.45
N LEU A 249 1.11 15.30 3.99
CA LEU A 249 0.68 15.39 5.39
C LEU A 249 -0.62 14.60 5.63
N GLN A 250 -1.55 14.61 4.68
CA GLN A 250 -2.76 13.78 4.76
C GLN A 250 -2.45 12.30 4.57
N PHE A 251 -1.53 11.96 3.66
CA PHE A 251 -1.05 10.59 3.50
C PHE A 251 -0.43 10.06 4.81
N LEU A 252 0.45 10.82 5.43
CA LEU A 252 1.06 10.44 6.71
C LEU A 252 0.03 10.23 7.81
N HIS A 253 -0.98 11.09 7.89
CA HIS A 253 -2.06 10.93 8.86
C HIS A 253 -2.89 9.66 8.57
N PHE A 254 -3.20 9.38 7.32
CA PHE A 254 -3.85 8.12 6.94
C PHE A 254 -3.03 6.91 7.37
N ILE A 255 -1.72 6.89 7.07
CA ILE A 255 -0.83 5.77 7.44
C ILE A 255 -0.75 5.59 8.96
N GLN A 256 -0.81 6.67 9.73
CA GLN A 256 -0.94 6.56 11.19
C GLN A 256 -2.23 5.84 11.61
N GLN A 257 -3.37 6.21 11.02
CA GLN A 257 -4.66 5.55 11.28
C GLN A 257 -4.62 4.08 10.82
N ARG A 258 -4.01 3.80 9.66
CA ARG A 258 -3.83 2.44 9.15
C ARG A 258 -2.97 1.58 10.08
N ARG A 259 -1.86 2.13 10.60
CA ARG A 259 -1.04 1.46 11.61
C ARG A 259 -1.84 1.21 12.90
N GLN A 260 -2.64 2.15 13.36
CA GLN A 260 -3.52 1.95 14.51
C GLN A 260 -4.48 0.78 14.28
N ALA A 261 -5.02 0.64 13.06
CA ALA A 261 -5.89 -0.46 12.68
C ALA A 261 -5.20 -1.84 12.75
N THR A 262 -3.88 -1.93 12.50
CA THR A 262 -3.16 -3.20 12.68
C THR A 262 -3.08 -3.62 14.17
N GLN A 263 -3.19 -2.69 15.09
CA GLN A 263 -3.14 -2.92 16.53
C GLN A 263 -4.55 -3.12 17.13
N GLU A 264 -5.60 -2.68 16.43
CA GLU A 264 -6.98 -2.76 16.89
C GLU A 264 -7.54 -4.18 16.70
N LYS A 265 -7.73 -4.90 17.81
CA LYS A 265 -8.14 -6.32 17.80
C LYS A 265 -9.56 -6.55 17.26
N LYS A 266 -10.45 -5.60 17.46
CA LYS A 266 -11.87 -5.72 17.07
C LYS A 266 -12.09 -5.57 15.57
N LEU A 267 -11.21 -4.81 14.87
CA LEU A 267 -11.38 -4.48 13.46
C LEU A 267 -10.81 -5.56 12.55
N ALA A 268 -11.61 -6.00 11.58
CA ALA A 268 -11.16 -6.86 10.48
C ALA A 268 -11.75 -6.34 9.17
N LEU A 269 -10.92 -5.72 8.33
CA LEU A 269 -11.27 -5.33 6.97
C LEU A 269 -10.63 -6.30 5.99
N ASN A 270 -11.34 -6.66 4.94
CA ASN A 270 -10.88 -7.63 3.96
C ASN A 270 -10.17 -6.99 2.77
N ASP A 271 -10.17 -5.65 2.72
CA ASP A 271 -9.64 -4.92 1.57
C ASP A 271 -8.91 -3.66 2.04
N GLU A 272 -7.75 -3.38 1.44
CA GLU A 272 -6.95 -2.21 1.81
C GLU A 272 -7.65 -0.89 1.46
N LEU A 273 -8.43 -0.88 0.39
CA LEU A 273 -9.21 0.31 0.02
C LEU A 273 -10.42 0.55 0.94
N ASP A 274 -10.90 -0.47 1.66
CA ASP A 274 -11.87 -0.26 2.74
C ASP A 274 -11.24 0.53 3.90
N HIS A 275 -9.94 0.34 4.23
CA HIS A 275 -9.24 1.19 5.19
C HIS A 275 -9.18 2.64 4.73
N LEU A 276 -8.88 2.89 3.46
CA LEU A 276 -8.88 4.25 2.89
C LEU A 276 -10.29 4.85 2.90
N GLY A 277 -11.30 4.09 2.50
CA GLY A 277 -12.70 4.53 2.52
C GLY A 277 -13.21 4.85 3.93
N MET A 278 -12.86 4.03 4.92
CA MET A 278 -13.13 4.30 6.35
C MET A 278 -12.46 5.60 6.81
N TYR A 279 -11.20 5.82 6.43
CA TYR A 279 -10.49 7.05 6.74
C TYR A 279 -11.16 8.28 6.11
N ILE A 280 -11.58 8.20 4.86
CA ILE A 280 -12.28 9.29 4.17
C ILE A 280 -13.56 9.66 4.93
N LYS A 281 -14.34 8.67 5.35
CA LYS A 281 -15.65 8.89 5.96
C LYS A 281 -15.57 9.25 7.44
N HIS A 282 -14.66 8.61 8.19
CA HIS A 282 -14.63 8.66 9.65
C HIS A 282 -13.34 9.25 10.23
N ASN A 283 -12.37 9.62 9.39
CA ASN A 283 -11.06 10.14 9.83
C ASN A 283 -10.33 9.15 10.75
N MET A 284 -10.49 9.28 12.08
CA MET A 284 -9.95 8.35 13.08
C MET A 284 -10.89 7.14 13.23
N TYR A 285 -10.93 6.29 12.20
CA TYR A 285 -11.96 5.27 12.08
C TYR A 285 -11.89 4.15 13.15
N CYS A 286 -10.76 3.93 13.80
CA CYS A 286 -10.67 2.99 14.92
C CYS A 286 -11.50 3.42 16.12
N LEU A 287 -11.79 4.73 16.30
CA LEU A 287 -12.66 5.23 17.37
C LEU A 287 -14.11 4.73 17.22
N GLN A 288 -14.53 4.35 16.01
CA GLN A 288 -15.86 3.77 15.79
C GLN A 288 -16.04 2.43 16.52
N LEU A 289 -14.96 1.86 17.04
CA LEU A 289 -14.98 0.56 17.72
C LEU A 289 -15.05 0.67 19.25
N GLU A 290 -14.98 1.88 19.81
CA GLU A 290 -14.98 2.10 21.27
C GLU A 290 -16.27 1.60 21.92
N ASP A 291 -17.41 1.73 21.24
CA ASP A 291 -18.73 1.33 21.73
C ASP A 291 -18.96 -0.21 21.68
N TYR A 292 -18.05 -0.98 21.09
CA TYR A 292 -18.21 -2.43 20.95
C TYR A 292 -17.42 -3.18 22.05
N PRO A 293 -17.90 -4.35 22.50
CA PRO A 293 -17.20 -5.20 23.46
C PRO A 293 -15.79 -5.56 23.01
N ASP A 294 -14.86 -5.82 23.95
CA ASP A 294 -13.45 -6.07 23.65
C ASP A 294 -13.21 -7.40 22.92
N ASP A 295 -14.11 -8.34 23.02
CA ASP A 295 -14.10 -9.65 22.34
C ASP A 295 -14.86 -9.65 21.00
N ALA A 296 -15.46 -8.52 20.62
CA ALA A 296 -16.18 -8.38 19.36
C ALA A 296 -15.21 -8.44 18.17
N GLN A 297 -15.66 -9.05 17.07
CA GLN A 297 -15.03 -8.94 15.76
C GLN A 297 -15.94 -8.18 14.81
N ILE A 298 -15.54 -6.97 14.46
CA ILE A 298 -16.31 -6.05 13.65
C ILE A 298 -15.74 -6.05 12.23
N ARG A 299 -16.59 -6.32 11.26
CA ARG A 299 -16.28 -6.27 9.84
C ARG A 299 -17.12 -5.20 9.19
N PHE A 300 -16.45 -4.23 8.58
CA PHE A 300 -17.10 -3.23 7.75
C PHE A 300 -16.85 -3.58 6.27
N HIS A 301 -17.83 -3.32 5.43
CA HIS A 301 -17.80 -3.59 4.00
C HIS A 301 -18.34 -2.39 3.22
N GLY A 302 -17.93 -2.28 1.95
CA GLY A 302 -18.46 -1.29 1.02
C GLY A 302 -17.87 0.11 1.15
N TYR A 303 -16.85 0.30 1.97
CA TYR A 303 -16.20 1.60 2.08
C TYR A 303 -15.31 1.92 0.88
N ARG A 304 -14.86 0.91 0.15
CA ARG A 304 -14.11 1.05 -1.11
C ARG A 304 -14.98 1.49 -2.29
N GLU A 305 -16.29 1.27 -2.27
CA GLU A 305 -17.19 1.48 -3.43
C GLU A 305 -17.04 2.86 -4.06
N ALA A 306 -17.00 3.92 -3.26
CA ALA A 306 -16.85 5.28 -3.77
C ALA A 306 -15.46 5.52 -4.45
N LEU A 307 -14.42 4.80 -4.00
CA LEU A 307 -13.09 4.83 -4.62
C LEU A 307 -13.10 4.05 -5.93
N ASP A 308 -13.70 2.86 -5.94
CA ASP A 308 -13.84 2.04 -7.15
C ASP A 308 -14.60 2.80 -8.24
N GLU A 309 -15.72 3.44 -7.88
CA GLU A 309 -16.47 4.29 -8.80
C GLU A 309 -15.61 5.43 -9.35
N TYR A 310 -14.89 6.15 -8.48
CA TYR A 310 -14.03 7.25 -8.88
C TYR A 310 -12.94 6.80 -9.85
N PHE A 311 -12.17 5.76 -9.51
CA PHE A 311 -11.08 5.28 -10.34
C PHE A 311 -11.57 4.61 -11.64
N CYS A 312 -12.70 3.90 -11.61
CA CYS A 312 -13.33 3.36 -12.80
C CYS A 312 -13.72 4.48 -13.79
N PHE A 313 -14.28 5.58 -13.28
CA PHE A 313 -14.76 6.69 -14.11
C PHE A 313 -13.64 7.62 -14.59
N LEU A 314 -12.44 7.58 -14.04
CA LEU A 314 -11.29 8.26 -14.63
C LEU A 314 -11.02 7.79 -16.08
N TYR A 315 -11.33 6.52 -16.37
CA TYR A 315 -11.23 5.97 -17.73
C TYR A 315 -12.48 6.19 -18.58
N HIS A 316 -13.57 6.69 -17.98
CA HIS A 316 -14.86 6.97 -18.64
C HIS A 316 -15.32 8.40 -18.33
N PRO A 317 -14.70 9.44 -18.93
CA PRO A 317 -14.94 10.86 -18.58
C PRO A 317 -16.40 11.33 -18.76
N GLN A 318 -17.20 10.59 -19.53
CA GLN A 318 -18.65 10.85 -19.69
C GLN A 318 -19.47 10.57 -18.43
N LEU A 319 -18.93 9.76 -17.51
CA LEU A 319 -19.58 9.37 -16.26
C LEU A 319 -19.00 10.22 -15.13
N LYS A 320 -19.34 11.49 -15.04
CA LYS A 320 -18.78 12.45 -14.09
C LYS A 320 -18.94 11.98 -12.65
N GLN A 321 -17.88 11.42 -12.07
CA GLN A 321 -17.81 11.08 -10.67
C GLN A 321 -16.82 12.00 -9.94
N GLN A 322 -17.19 12.44 -8.76
CA GLN A 322 -16.31 13.28 -7.93
C GLN A 322 -15.39 12.39 -7.08
N LYS A 323 -14.15 12.86 -6.89
CA LYS A 323 -13.20 12.23 -5.96
C LYS A 323 -13.82 12.21 -4.56
N PRO A 324 -13.93 11.05 -3.91
CA PRO A 324 -14.37 10.99 -2.52
C PRO A 324 -13.28 11.64 -1.64
N ILE A 325 -13.65 12.65 -0.86
CA ILE A 325 -12.74 13.40 0.00
C ILE A 325 -13.33 13.60 1.39
N GLN A 326 -12.46 13.75 2.37
CA GLN A 326 -12.88 14.23 3.70
C GLN A 326 -13.42 15.66 3.60
N GLN A 327 -14.51 15.93 4.31
CA GLN A 327 -15.11 17.25 4.39
C GLN A 327 -14.31 18.12 5.37
N LEU A 328 -13.33 18.86 4.86
CA LEU A 328 -12.49 19.77 5.64
C LEU A 328 -12.84 21.22 5.31
N PRO A 329 -12.84 22.14 6.31
CA PRO A 329 -13.02 23.57 6.04
C PRO A 329 -11.93 24.12 5.12
N SER A 330 -12.28 25.07 4.24
CA SER A 330 -11.34 25.64 3.27
C SER A 330 -10.09 26.27 3.92
N LEU A 331 -10.27 26.99 5.02
CA LEU A 331 -9.14 27.56 5.77
C LEU A 331 -8.26 26.45 6.40
N PHE A 332 -8.85 25.33 6.81
CA PHE A 332 -8.09 24.20 7.33
C PHE A 332 -7.18 23.61 6.26
N LEU A 333 -7.68 23.43 5.02
CA LEU A 333 -6.88 23.01 3.89
C LEU A 333 -5.75 24.00 3.58
N GLN A 334 -6.02 25.30 3.67
CA GLN A 334 -4.98 26.36 3.50
C GLN A 334 -3.91 26.27 4.59
N ILE A 335 -4.26 25.92 5.83
CA ILE A 335 -3.29 25.70 6.91
C ILE A 335 -2.38 24.52 6.58
N LEU A 336 -2.94 23.39 6.14
CA LEU A 336 -2.14 22.22 5.75
C LEU A 336 -1.21 22.55 4.57
N ASP A 337 -1.72 23.20 3.54
CA ASP A 337 -0.96 23.65 2.39
C ASP A 337 0.18 24.60 2.78
N TYR A 338 -0.09 25.54 3.70
CA TYR A 338 0.92 26.46 4.23
C TYR A 338 2.05 25.72 4.97
N LEU A 339 1.70 24.76 5.83
CA LEU A 339 2.67 23.92 6.57
C LEU A 339 3.59 23.17 5.62
N GLU A 340 3.04 22.66 4.54
CA GLU A 340 3.75 21.86 3.55
C GLU A 340 4.65 22.75 2.68
N LYS A 341 4.09 23.74 2.01
CA LYS A 341 4.80 24.63 1.07
C LYS A 341 5.95 25.41 1.72
N ASN A 342 5.75 25.84 2.97
CA ASN A 342 6.77 26.58 3.69
C ASN A 342 7.72 25.67 4.49
N LYS A 343 7.59 24.35 4.35
CA LYS A 343 8.45 23.36 5.05
C LYS A 343 8.60 23.66 6.54
N ILE A 344 7.49 24.02 7.20
CA ILE A 344 7.48 24.39 8.61
C ILE A 344 8.08 23.26 9.46
N GLN A 345 8.95 23.63 10.39
CA GLN A 345 9.53 22.67 11.33
C GLN A 345 8.42 21.91 12.08
N ASN A 346 8.57 20.63 12.27
CA ASN A 346 7.56 19.74 12.89
C ASN A 346 6.19 19.72 12.19
N ARG A 347 6.15 20.06 10.88
CA ARG A 347 4.89 20.11 10.12
C ARG A 347 4.09 18.80 10.19
N VAL A 348 4.76 17.65 10.25
CA VAL A 348 4.10 16.35 10.39
C VAL A 348 3.37 16.23 11.73
N LYS A 349 4.02 16.57 12.85
CA LYS A 349 3.39 16.56 14.18
C LYS A 349 2.22 17.54 14.26
N ILE A 350 2.41 18.76 13.74
CA ILE A 350 1.38 19.81 13.75
C ILE A 350 0.17 19.36 12.94
N SER A 351 0.39 18.88 11.70
CA SER A 351 -0.70 18.44 10.83
C SER A 351 -1.45 17.24 11.42
N THR A 352 -0.74 16.26 11.95
CA THR A 352 -1.34 15.11 12.62
C THR A 352 -2.22 15.53 13.80
N TYR A 353 -1.70 16.42 14.66
CA TYR A 353 -2.47 16.94 15.79
C TYR A 353 -3.75 17.63 15.32
N LEU A 354 -3.67 18.48 14.30
CA LEU A 354 -4.81 19.18 13.73
C LEU A 354 -5.81 18.22 13.06
N LEU A 355 -5.32 17.25 12.31
CA LEU A 355 -6.14 16.26 11.61
C LEU A 355 -6.89 15.33 12.57
N ASN A 356 -6.37 15.11 13.78
CA ASN A 356 -7.05 14.37 14.84
C ASN A 356 -8.26 15.10 15.46
N PHE A 357 -8.46 16.38 15.17
CA PHE A 357 -9.63 17.10 15.66
C PHE A 357 -10.94 16.56 15.06
N SER A 358 -12.03 16.61 15.82
CA SER A 358 -13.37 16.36 15.28
C SER A 358 -13.73 17.38 14.19
N THR A 359 -14.74 17.09 13.40
CA THR A 359 -15.24 18.02 12.37
C THR A 359 -15.63 19.36 12.98
N GLU A 360 -16.31 19.34 14.14
CA GLU A 360 -16.75 20.53 14.87
C GLU A 360 -15.55 21.32 15.39
N ALA A 361 -14.55 20.65 15.95
CA ALA A 361 -13.33 21.30 16.44
C ALA A 361 -12.52 21.96 15.32
N LYS A 362 -12.43 21.31 14.15
CA LYS A 362 -11.82 21.90 12.95
C LYS A 362 -12.56 23.16 12.49
N GLN A 363 -13.90 23.14 12.51
CA GLN A 363 -14.71 24.30 12.16
C GLN A 363 -14.55 25.43 13.18
N GLN A 364 -14.57 25.15 14.47
CA GLN A 364 -14.36 26.13 15.54
C GLN A 364 -12.97 26.77 15.47
N LEU A 365 -11.94 25.98 15.20
CA LEU A 365 -10.57 26.50 14.97
C LEU A 365 -10.56 27.51 13.83
N CYS A 366 -11.12 27.15 12.67
CA CYS A 366 -11.16 28.03 11.50
C CYS A 366 -11.93 29.33 11.80
N GLN A 367 -13.10 29.25 12.44
CA GLN A 367 -13.89 30.43 12.83
C GLN A 367 -13.11 31.34 13.80
N SER A 368 -12.40 30.74 14.75
CA SER A 368 -11.58 31.51 15.72
C SER A 368 -10.42 32.24 15.04
N VAL A 369 -9.77 31.61 14.07
CA VAL A 369 -8.68 32.22 13.27
C VAL A 369 -9.22 33.36 12.40
N GLU A 370 -10.35 33.16 11.73
CA GLU A 370 -10.99 34.19 10.89
C GLU A 370 -11.43 35.40 11.72
N TYR A 371 -12.03 35.15 12.90
CA TYR A 371 -12.41 36.20 13.83
C TYR A 371 -11.19 37.00 14.32
N ALA A 372 -10.13 36.33 14.74
CA ALA A 372 -8.91 36.98 15.20
C ALA A 372 -8.25 37.81 14.07
N ALA A 373 -8.21 37.30 12.86
CA ALA A 373 -7.68 38.02 11.69
C ALA A 373 -8.52 39.28 11.39
N THR A 374 -9.84 39.16 11.41
CA THR A 374 -10.76 40.29 11.19
C THR A 374 -10.62 41.34 12.28
N ALA A 375 -10.56 40.95 13.55
CA ALA A 375 -10.35 41.87 14.66
C ALA A 375 -9.01 42.62 14.58
N ALA A 376 -7.95 41.92 14.18
CA ALA A 376 -6.63 42.52 13.97
C ALA A 376 -6.64 43.57 12.82
N LEU A 377 -7.32 43.26 11.71
CA LEU A 377 -7.48 44.21 10.60
C LEU A 377 -8.26 45.46 11.01
N LEU A 378 -9.38 45.28 11.70
CA LEU A 378 -10.20 46.37 12.20
C LEU A 378 -9.46 47.25 13.22
N SER A 379 -8.64 46.67 14.10
CA SER A 379 -7.81 47.43 15.02
C SER A 379 -6.75 48.26 14.31
N ARG A 380 -6.11 47.75 13.27
CA ARG A 380 -5.17 48.53 12.40
C ARG A 380 -5.86 49.65 11.68
N LEU A 381 -7.03 49.45 11.11
CA LEU A 381 -7.83 50.47 10.46
C LEU A 381 -8.22 51.60 11.44
N ARG A 382 -8.57 51.29 12.70
CA ARG A 382 -8.84 52.33 13.71
C ARG A 382 -7.62 53.15 14.06
N PHE A 383 -6.42 52.62 14.05
CA PHE A 383 -5.18 53.36 14.23
C PHE A 383 -4.88 54.32 13.05
N TYR A 384 -5.19 53.92 11.83
CA TYR A 384 -4.99 54.81 10.66
C TYR A 384 -6.04 55.91 10.56
N THR A 385 -7.26 55.66 10.98
CA THR A 385 -8.34 56.73 11.01
C THR A 385 -8.23 57.65 12.20
N ALA A 386 -7.51 57.30 13.26
CA ALA A 386 -7.24 58.18 14.39
C ALA A 386 -5.99 59.07 14.20
N ALA A 387 -5.17 58.77 13.16
CA ALA A 387 -3.96 59.54 12.82
C ALA A 387 -4.14 60.46 11.63
N ALA A 388 -5.33 60.51 10.99
CA ALA A 388 -5.76 61.43 9.96
C ALA A 388 -6.74 62.45 10.49
#